data_7bbdba1dfa8b794cf7e601c954df0a91
#
_entry.id   7bbdba1dfa8b794cf7e601c954df0a91
#
_cell.length_a   1.000
_cell.length_b   1.000
_cell.length_c   1.000
_cell.angle_alpha   90.00
_cell.angle_beta   90.00
_cell.angle_gamma   90.00
#
_symmetry.space_group_name_H-M   'P 1'
#
loop_
_entity.id
_entity.type
_entity.pdbx_description
1 polymer ?
#
loop_
_entity_poly.entity_id
_entity_poly.type
_entity_poly.pdbx_seq_one_letter_code
_entity_poly.pdbx_strand_id
1 'polypeptide(L)'
;MALVSAEKAISVSPRSENPKKPRKQQTDSAGCLQRSNCMKVSCLQMNMKLGCPEENFAHAEQLICNAMKDNADVLVLPETWNTGFFPKENLTESSCRNGYEVNTRIGELAKKYKVNIVAGSVSNVRGGKVYNSVFVFDRDGICIAEYDKTHLFTPMGEDDYYTCGDHLCRFTLDGVRCGIIICYDVRFPELTRSLALQGLDMLFVVSQWPKERIFHLQTLTVARAIENQMFVVCCNSCGTAGKTVYGGHSAIIEPFGKTLVLAGENEEIITAACDMQNLSDIRGSIPVFRDRRPELY
;
A
#
# COMPACT_ATOMS: atom_id res chain seq x y z
N MET A 1 -47.63 -35.35 31.47
CA MET A 1 -46.70 -36.43 31.11
C MET A 1 -45.33 -35.82 30.89
N ALA A 2 -44.41 -36.08 31.81
CA ALA A 2 -43.07 -35.50 31.85
C ALA A 2 -42.11 -36.34 31.00
N LEU A 3 -41.22 -35.70 30.26
CA LEU A 3 -40.05 -36.31 29.69
C LEU A 3 -38.80 -35.62 30.20
N VAL A 4 -38.00 -36.37 30.91
CA VAL A 4 -36.79 -36.04 31.63
C VAL A 4 -35.62 -35.93 30.64
N SER A 5 -34.88 -34.84 30.71
CA SER A 5 -33.59 -34.65 30.05
C SER A 5 -32.49 -35.31 30.88
N ALA A 6 -31.61 -36.06 30.22
CA ALA A 6 -30.37 -36.59 30.82
C ALA A 6 -29.16 -35.79 30.31
N GLU A 7 -28.61 -34.96 31.17
CA GLU A 7 -27.29 -34.33 30.96
C GLU A 7 -26.18 -35.31 31.33
N LYS A 8 -25.28 -35.59 30.40
CA LYS A 8 -24.01 -36.29 30.71
C LYS A 8 -22.91 -35.24 30.92
N ALA A 9 -22.50 -35.10 32.15
CA ALA A 9 -21.32 -34.36 32.55
C ALA A 9 -20.05 -35.12 32.14
N ILE A 10 -19.19 -34.45 31.35
CA ILE A 10 -17.85 -34.95 31.02
C ILE A 10 -16.89 -34.30 32.01
N SER A 11 -16.29 -35.12 32.90
CA SER A 11 -15.24 -34.67 33.80
C SER A 11 -13.91 -34.56 33.09
N VAL A 12 -13.33 -33.36 33.10
CA VAL A 12 -11.97 -33.10 32.60
C VAL A 12 -11.04 -32.97 33.79
N SER A 13 -10.10 -33.91 33.91
CA SER A 13 -9.02 -33.85 34.91
C SER A 13 -7.93 -32.87 34.48
N PRO A 14 -7.31 -32.10 35.39
CA PRO A 14 -6.27 -31.15 35.05
C PRO A 14 -4.94 -31.85 34.72
N ARG A 15 -4.37 -31.53 33.54
CA ARG A 15 -3.01 -31.92 33.20
C ARG A 15 -2.02 -30.95 33.84
N SER A 16 -1.04 -31.47 34.54
CA SER A 16 0.07 -30.78 35.16
C SER A 16 0.94 -30.07 34.09
N GLU A 17 1.11 -28.76 34.24
CA GLU A 17 2.06 -27.97 33.45
C GLU A 17 3.49 -28.23 33.94
N ASN A 18 4.35 -28.71 33.04
CA ASN A 18 5.79 -28.74 33.22
C ASN A 18 6.42 -27.45 32.69
N PRO A 19 7.26 -26.73 33.44
CA PRO A 19 7.89 -25.52 32.99
C PRO A 19 8.93 -25.81 31.89
N LYS A 20 8.72 -25.27 30.68
CA LYS A 20 9.67 -25.35 29.57
C LYS A 20 10.92 -24.55 29.92
N LYS A 21 12.08 -25.21 29.93
CA LYS A 21 13.43 -24.56 30.01
C LYS A 21 13.63 -23.59 28.84
N PRO A 22 14.34 -22.46 29.06
CA PRO A 22 14.63 -21.54 27.96
C PRO A 22 15.54 -22.20 26.91
N ARG A 23 15.15 -22.12 25.63
CA ARG A 23 16.00 -22.57 24.51
C ARG A 23 17.23 -21.70 24.43
N LYS A 24 18.41 -22.31 24.54
CA LYS A 24 19.68 -21.67 24.21
C LYS A 24 19.68 -21.30 22.71
N GLN A 25 19.94 -20.03 22.42
CA GLN A 25 20.27 -19.57 21.08
C GLN A 25 21.53 -20.27 20.59
N GLN A 26 21.42 -21.12 19.57
CA GLN A 26 22.58 -21.59 18.82
C GLN A 26 23.01 -20.45 17.88
N THR A 27 24.21 -19.95 18.11
CA THR A 27 24.91 -19.05 17.18
C THR A 27 25.57 -19.92 16.12
N ASP A 28 24.97 -19.99 14.94
CA ASP A 28 25.65 -20.53 13.77
C ASP A 28 26.60 -19.46 13.23
N SER A 29 27.87 -19.87 13.12
CA SER A 29 28.99 -19.07 12.61
C SER A 29 28.94 -18.99 11.08
N ALA A 30 28.07 -18.17 10.54
CA ALA A 30 28.15 -17.57 9.21
C ALA A 30 27.32 -16.29 9.29
N GLY A 31 27.98 -15.13 9.24
CA GLY A 31 27.38 -13.81 9.43
C GLY A 31 26.40 -13.40 8.34
N CYS A 32 25.34 -14.15 8.15
CA CYS A 32 24.13 -13.72 7.47
C CYS A 32 23.16 -13.30 8.57
N LEU A 33 23.02 -11.99 8.79
CA LEU A 33 21.92 -11.44 9.58
C LEU A 33 20.63 -11.98 8.98
N GLN A 34 19.98 -12.93 9.64
CA GLN A 34 18.59 -13.28 9.35
C GLN A 34 17.79 -11.99 9.49
N ARG A 35 17.47 -11.35 8.36
CA ARG A 35 16.48 -10.26 8.33
C ARG A 35 15.22 -10.81 8.98
N SER A 36 14.67 -10.09 9.93
CA SER A 36 13.39 -10.42 10.55
C SER A 36 12.36 -10.64 9.44
N ASN A 37 11.50 -11.66 9.55
CA ASN A 37 10.38 -11.89 8.60
C ASN A 37 9.35 -10.75 8.59
N CYS A 38 9.75 -9.56 9.04
CA CYS A 38 8.90 -8.40 9.27
C CYS A 38 9.38 -7.24 8.41
N MET A 39 8.48 -6.67 7.60
CA MET A 39 8.72 -5.46 6.81
C MET A 39 8.05 -4.26 7.48
N LYS A 40 8.81 -3.23 7.80
CA LYS A 40 8.29 -2.01 8.39
C LYS A 40 7.96 -0.99 7.31
N VAL A 41 6.69 -0.58 7.23
CA VAL A 41 6.18 0.30 6.18
C VAL A 41 5.67 1.59 6.79
N SER A 42 6.01 2.74 6.17
CA SER A 42 5.48 4.06 6.54
C SER A 42 4.67 4.66 5.40
N CYS A 43 3.44 5.09 5.68
CA CYS A 43 2.64 5.92 4.78
C CYS A 43 2.85 7.40 5.14
N LEU A 44 3.20 8.19 4.15
CA LEU A 44 3.40 9.63 4.26
C LEU A 44 2.12 10.32 3.78
N GLN A 45 1.12 10.48 4.67
CA GLN A 45 -0.14 11.14 4.38
C GLN A 45 0.11 12.63 4.17
N MET A 46 0.15 13.05 2.91
CA MET A 46 0.60 14.37 2.51
C MET A 46 -0.56 15.31 2.17
N ASN A 47 -0.47 16.56 2.63
CA ASN A 47 -1.28 17.68 2.15
C ASN A 47 -0.52 18.39 1.03
N MET A 48 -1.06 18.38 -0.17
CA MET A 48 -0.39 18.93 -1.36
C MET A 48 -1.07 20.20 -1.87
N LYS A 49 -0.29 21.06 -2.52
CA LYS A 49 -0.78 22.29 -3.16
C LYS A 49 -1.13 22.02 -4.63
N LEU A 50 -2.35 22.35 -5.03
CA LEU A 50 -2.81 22.18 -6.40
C LEU A 50 -1.98 23.02 -7.37
N GLY A 51 -1.42 22.39 -8.41
CA GLY A 51 -0.66 23.05 -9.47
C GLY A 51 0.71 23.62 -9.06
N CYS A 52 1.26 23.20 -7.92
CA CYS A 52 2.53 23.71 -7.39
C CYS A 52 3.59 22.61 -7.27
N PRO A 53 4.11 22.05 -8.38
CA PRO A 53 4.96 20.85 -8.34
C PRO A 53 6.24 21.05 -7.52
N GLU A 54 6.93 22.18 -7.66
CA GLU A 54 8.19 22.41 -6.93
C GLU A 54 7.99 22.46 -5.40
N GLU A 55 6.92 23.11 -4.95
CA GLU A 55 6.60 23.13 -3.52
C GLU A 55 6.21 21.73 -3.01
N ASN A 56 5.46 20.98 -3.82
CA ASN A 56 5.06 19.61 -3.47
C ASN A 56 6.25 18.65 -3.46
N PHE A 57 7.19 18.77 -4.38
CA PHE A 57 8.44 18.02 -4.34
C PHE A 57 9.26 18.32 -3.09
N ALA A 58 9.48 19.60 -2.78
CA ALA A 58 10.22 20.00 -1.58
C ALA A 58 9.54 19.48 -0.31
N HIS A 59 8.21 19.50 -0.27
CA HIS A 59 7.43 18.97 0.84
C HIS A 59 7.55 17.43 0.97
N ALA A 60 7.43 16.69 -0.14
CA ALA A 60 7.60 15.24 -0.17
C ALA A 60 9.01 14.83 0.33
N GLU A 61 10.05 15.54 -0.10
CA GLU A 61 11.44 15.35 0.34
C GLU A 61 11.57 15.54 1.86
N GLN A 62 10.91 16.57 2.41
CA GLN A 62 10.90 16.82 3.86
C GLN A 62 10.17 15.71 4.62
N LEU A 63 9.02 15.22 4.12
CA LEU A 63 8.30 14.10 4.73
C LEU A 63 9.12 12.81 4.69
N ILE A 64 9.79 12.51 3.58
CA ILE A 64 10.71 11.37 3.47
C ILE A 64 11.82 11.48 4.51
N CYS A 65 12.46 12.64 4.63
CA CYS A 65 13.50 12.87 5.66
C CYS A 65 12.97 12.64 7.07
N ASN A 66 11.76 13.11 7.37
CA ASN A 66 11.14 12.94 8.69
C ASN A 66 10.80 11.47 8.98
N ALA A 67 10.32 10.72 7.97
CA ALA A 67 9.96 9.31 8.08
C ALA A 67 11.16 8.40 8.42
N MET A 68 12.38 8.82 8.07
CA MET A 68 13.59 8.04 8.37
C MET A 68 13.84 7.86 9.87
N LYS A 69 13.24 8.67 10.74
CA LYS A 69 13.33 8.52 12.20
C LYS A 69 12.70 7.21 12.70
N ASP A 70 11.76 6.67 11.93
CA ASP A 70 11.04 5.43 12.26
C ASP A 70 11.79 4.17 11.79
N ASN A 71 12.91 4.30 11.08
CA ASN A 71 13.66 3.17 10.50
C ASN A 71 12.76 2.24 9.66
N ALA A 72 11.93 2.81 8.79
CA ALA A 72 11.10 2.05 7.89
C ALA A 72 11.93 1.37 6.79
N ASP A 73 11.45 0.21 6.32
CA ASP A 73 12.00 -0.50 5.16
C ASP A 73 11.43 0.02 3.85
N VAL A 74 10.19 0.52 3.90
CA VAL A 74 9.47 1.08 2.75
C VAL A 74 8.75 2.35 3.15
N LEU A 75 8.89 3.39 2.35
CA LEU A 75 8.11 4.63 2.43
C LEU A 75 7.11 4.69 1.28
N VAL A 76 5.91 5.22 1.53
CA VAL A 76 4.83 5.30 0.55
C VAL A 76 4.28 6.72 0.49
N LEU A 77 4.26 7.33 -0.71
CA LEU A 77 3.62 8.62 -0.99
C LEU A 77 2.21 8.41 -1.58
N PRO A 78 1.31 9.42 -1.52
CA PRO A 78 -0.06 9.29 -2.05
C PRO A 78 -0.14 9.46 -3.58
N GLU A 79 -1.36 9.58 -4.12
CA GLU A 79 -1.64 9.77 -5.55
C GLU A 79 -1.42 11.23 -5.99
N THR A 80 -0.91 11.43 -7.21
CA THR A 80 -0.70 12.72 -7.91
C THR A 80 -0.15 13.84 -7.02
N TRP A 81 0.70 13.46 -6.07
CA TRP A 81 1.19 14.39 -5.05
C TRP A 81 2.00 15.55 -5.63
N ASN A 82 2.58 15.40 -6.83
CA ASN A 82 3.35 16.47 -7.46
C ASN A 82 2.46 17.65 -7.91
N THR A 83 1.27 17.38 -8.45
CA THR A 83 0.38 18.41 -9.00
C THR A 83 -0.90 18.62 -8.19
N GLY A 84 -1.24 17.70 -7.30
CA GLY A 84 -2.60 17.53 -6.82
C GLY A 84 -3.48 16.92 -7.91
N PHE A 85 -4.75 16.59 -7.58
CA PHE A 85 -5.64 15.91 -8.52
C PHE A 85 -6.00 16.84 -9.69
N PHE A 86 -5.28 16.71 -10.76
CA PHE A 86 -5.24 17.42 -12.06
C PHE A 86 -5.63 18.91 -12.06
N PRO A 87 -4.66 19.81 -11.97
CA PRO A 87 -4.87 21.22 -12.27
C PRO A 87 -5.16 21.38 -13.77
N LYS A 88 -6.43 21.59 -14.13
CA LYS A 88 -6.93 21.52 -15.52
C LYS A 88 -6.19 22.43 -16.50
N GLU A 89 -5.81 23.62 -16.04
CA GLU A 89 -5.25 24.67 -16.92
C GLU A 89 -3.76 24.45 -17.26
N ASN A 90 -2.99 23.81 -16.34
CA ASN A 90 -1.53 23.69 -16.46
C ASN A 90 -1.03 22.26 -16.22
N LEU A 91 -1.87 21.27 -16.48
CA LEU A 91 -1.53 19.87 -16.12
C LEU A 91 -0.25 19.42 -16.82
N THR A 92 -0.15 19.63 -18.14
CA THR A 92 0.99 19.18 -18.95
C THR A 92 2.30 19.85 -18.51
N GLU A 93 2.27 21.16 -18.28
CA GLU A 93 3.43 21.95 -17.87
C GLU A 93 3.89 21.62 -16.45
N SER A 94 2.93 21.26 -15.58
CA SER A 94 3.19 20.90 -14.17
C SER A 94 3.55 19.43 -13.99
N SER A 95 3.39 18.60 -15.03
CA SER A 95 3.67 17.17 -14.99
C SER A 95 5.15 16.87 -15.06
N CYS A 96 5.56 15.75 -14.46
CA CYS A 96 6.90 15.18 -14.66
C CYS A 96 7.10 14.78 -16.13
N ARG A 97 8.35 14.83 -16.60
CA ARG A 97 8.73 14.51 -17.97
C ARG A 97 9.31 13.10 -18.04
N ASN A 98 8.47 12.14 -18.41
CA ASN A 98 8.86 10.74 -18.49
C ASN A 98 9.55 10.25 -17.19
N GLY A 99 8.99 10.66 -16.05
CA GLY A 99 9.51 10.28 -14.73
C GLY A 99 10.83 10.93 -14.31
N TYR A 100 11.40 11.83 -15.12
CA TYR A 100 12.75 12.39 -14.87
C TYR A 100 12.86 13.03 -13.48
N GLU A 101 11.92 13.90 -13.10
CA GLU A 101 11.96 14.61 -11.83
C GLU A 101 11.82 13.66 -10.63
N VAL A 102 10.97 12.64 -10.75
CA VAL A 102 10.80 11.62 -9.69
C VAL A 102 12.06 10.75 -9.57
N ASN A 103 12.62 10.30 -10.68
CA ASN A 103 13.84 9.50 -10.68
C ASN A 103 15.03 10.26 -10.07
N THR A 104 15.22 11.53 -10.45
CA THR A 104 16.35 12.35 -9.97
C THR A 104 16.20 12.79 -8.53
N ARG A 105 14.98 13.03 -8.03
CA ARG A 105 14.75 13.56 -6.68
C ARG A 105 14.42 12.45 -5.69
N ILE A 106 13.42 11.62 -5.99
CA ILE A 106 12.97 10.57 -5.06
C ILE A 106 13.89 9.35 -5.13
N GLY A 107 14.35 8.97 -6.32
CA GLY A 107 15.34 7.89 -6.48
C GLY A 107 16.65 8.18 -5.73
N GLU A 108 17.16 9.42 -5.80
CA GLU A 108 18.36 9.80 -5.03
C GLU A 108 18.12 9.79 -3.51
N LEU A 109 16.91 10.07 -3.02
CA LEU A 109 16.57 9.93 -1.59
C LEU A 109 16.51 8.46 -1.18
N ALA A 110 15.94 7.58 -2.00
CA ALA A 110 15.94 6.14 -1.75
C ALA A 110 17.38 5.62 -1.59
N LYS A 111 18.27 6.00 -2.51
CA LYS A 111 19.69 5.68 -2.48
C LYS A 111 20.41 6.25 -1.25
N LYS A 112 20.19 7.54 -0.95
CA LYS A 112 20.79 8.26 0.17
C LYS A 112 20.45 7.61 1.50
N TYR A 113 19.18 7.29 1.70
CA TYR A 113 18.69 6.75 2.98
C TYR A 113 18.67 5.21 3.04
N LYS A 114 19.04 4.53 1.95
CA LYS A 114 19.00 3.06 1.83
C LYS A 114 17.63 2.47 2.19
N VAL A 115 16.57 3.12 1.72
CA VAL A 115 15.17 2.76 1.96
C VAL A 115 14.45 2.53 0.62
N ASN A 116 13.54 1.55 0.57
CA ASN A 116 12.68 1.40 -0.59
C ASN A 116 11.61 2.51 -0.60
N ILE A 117 11.27 3.05 -1.77
CA ILE A 117 10.22 4.08 -1.86
C ILE A 117 9.21 3.69 -2.95
N VAL A 118 7.96 3.45 -2.54
CA VAL A 118 6.80 3.53 -3.42
C VAL A 118 6.47 5.01 -3.54
N ALA A 119 6.91 5.64 -4.61
CA ALA A 119 6.91 7.10 -4.75
C ALA A 119 5.51 7.70 -4.99
N GLY A 120 4.45 6.98 -4.60
CA GLY A 120 3.08 7.39 -4.89
C GLY A 120 2.85 7.48 -6.39
N SER A 121 1.86 8.26 -6.82
CA SER A 121 1.78 8.58 -8.23
C SER A 121 2.00 10.07 -8.50
N VAL A 122 2.41 10.36 -9.71
CA VAL A 122 2.62 11.70 -10.23
C VAL A 122 1.91 11.88 -11.57
N SER A 123 1.51 13.11 -11.87
CA SER A 123 1.16 13.47 -13.23
C SER A 123 2.44 13.44 -14.07
N ASN A 124 2.44 12.65 -15.15
CA ASN A 124 3.64 12.30 -15.93
C ASN A 124 3.36 12.38 -17.42
N VAL A 125 4.12 13.21 -18.16
CA VAL A 125 4.03 13.33 -19.61
C VAL A 125 4.97 12.35 -20.27
N ARG A 126 4.41 11.52 -21.18
CA ARG A 126 5.16 10.56 -22.00
C ARG A 126 4.54 10.49 -23.39
N GLY A 127 5.37 10.72 -24.42
CA GLY A 127 4.89 10.69 -25.83
C GLY A 127 3.77 11.67 -26.15
N GLY A 128 3.75 12.85 -25.50
CA GLY A 128 2.73 13.88 -25.66
C GLY A 128 1.40 13.59 -24.97
N LYS A 129 1.31 12.53 -24.17
CA LYS A 129 0.16 12.16 -23.35
C LYS A 129 0.48 12.27 -21.88
N VAL A 130 -0.52 12.58 -21.06
CA VAL A 130 -0.39 12.62 -19.60
C VAL A 130 -0.89 11.31 -19.00
N TYR A 131 -0.14 10.77 -18.05
CA TYR A 131 -0.48 9.57 -17.28
C TYR A 131 -0.45 9.87 -15.80
N ASN A 132 -1.23 9.14 -15.04
CA ASN A 132 -1.17 9.07 -13.59
C ASN A 132 -0.25 7.88 -13.25
N SER A 133 1.05 8.17 -13.04
CA SER A 133 2.12 7.17 -13.03
C SER A 133 2.74 6.98 -11.66
N VAL A 134 2.84 5.74 -11.17
CA VAL A 134 3.64 5.33 -10.01
C VAL A 134 5.05 4.96 -10.45
N PHE A 135 6.03 5.31 -9.61
CA PHE A 135 7.41 4.83 -9.70
C PHE A 135 7.79 4.17 -8.39
N VAL A 136 8.51 3.05 -8.46
CA VAL A 136 8.99 2.32 -7.29
C VAL A 136 10.51 2.23 -7.32
N PHE A 137 11.15 2.67 -6.26
CA PHE A 137 12.61 2.66 -6.11
C PHE A 137 13.04 1.66 -5.05
N ASP A 138 14.10 0.92 -5.36
CA ASP A 138 14.78 0.08 -4.39
C ASP A 138 15.76 0.92 -3.52
N ARG A 139 16.44 0.25 -2.58
CA ARG A 139 17.40 0.88 -1.65
C ARG A 139 18.65 1.47 -2.35
N ASP A 140 18.88 1.13 -3.60
CA ASP A 140 19.97 1.67 -4.41
C ASP A 140 19.53 2.84 -5.29
N GLY A 141 18.23 3.21 -5.19
CA GLY A 141 17.61 4.30 -5.94
C GLY A 141 17.30 3.92 -7.39
N ILE A 142 17.31 2.63 -7.68
CA ILE A 142 16.96 2.12 -9.02
C ILE A 142 15.44 2.04 -9.12
N CYS A 143 14.87 2.61 -10.18
CA CYS A 143 13.46 2.43 -10.49
C CYS A 143 13.22 0.99 -10.97
N ILE A 144 12.57 0.19 -10.13
CA ILE A 144 12.33 -1.25 -10.37
C ILE A 144 10.93 -1.54 -10.90
N ALA A 145 10.02 -0.59 -10.84
CA ALA A 145 8.67 -0.73 -11.37
C ALA A 145 8.06 0.64 -11.71
N GLU A 146 7.22 0.64 -12.75
CA GLU A 146 6.39 1.74 -13.19
C GLU A 146 4.97 1.22 -13.43
N TYR A 147 3.94 2.02 -13.08
CA TYR A 147 2.54 1.67 -13.29
C TYR A 147 1.73 2.92 -13.63
N ASP A 148 0.96 2.86 -14.69
CA ASP A 148 -0.01 3.88 -15.05
C ASP A 148 -1.41 3.43 -14.62
N LYS A 149 -2.18 4.33 -14.04
CA LYS A 149 -3.55 4.07 -13.57
C LYS A 149 -4.41 3.49 -14.70
N THR A 150 -4.99 2.30 -14.45
CA THR A 150 -5.78 1.60 -15.47
C THR A 150 -7.24 2.04 -15.51
N HIS A 151 -7.81 2.47 -14.37
CA HIS A 151 -9.18 2.94 -14.30
C HIS A 151 -9.22 4.42 -13.91
N LEU A 152 -9.46 5.28 -14.89
CA LEU A 152 -9.58 6.73 -14.68
C LEU A 152 -10.95 7.06 -14.06
N PHE A 153 -10.96 8.07 -13.17
CA PHE A 153 -12.17 8.47 -12.44
C PHE A 153 -13.07 9.39 -13.29
N THR A 154 -13.85 8.80 -14.19
CA THR A 154 -14.75 9.48 -15.11
C THR A 154 -15.75 10.46 -14.45
N PRO A 155 -16.25 10.22 -13.18
CA PRO A 155 -17.17 11.19 -12.56
C PRO A 155 -16.57 12.58 -12.32
N MET A 156 -15.24 12.74 -12.35
CA MET A 156 -14.56 14.04 -12.29
C MET A 156 -13.94 14.45 -13.63
N GLY A 157 -14.08 13.64 -14.68
CA GLY A 157 -13.51 13.87 -16.02
C GLY A 157 -12.00 13.63 -16.06
N GLU A 158 -11.47 12.68 -15.28
CA GLU A 158 -10.05 12.32 -15.31
C GLU A 158 -9.63 11.81 -16.69
N ASP A 159 -10.53 11.14 -17.39
CA ASP A 159 -10.35 10.60 -18.75
C ASP A 159 -10.27 11.65 -19.86
N ASP A 160 -10.68 12.89 -19.59
CA ASP A 160 -10.47 14.02 -20.51
C ASP A 160 -9.01 14.51 -20.51
N TYR A 161 -8.24 14.19 -19.45
CA TYR A 161 -6.91 14.73 -19.20
C TYR A 161 -5.81 13.68 -19.18
N TYR A 162 -6.11 12.47 -18.67
CA TYR A 162 -5.14 11.40 -18.54
C TYR A 162 -5.40 10.26 -19.52
N THR A 163 -4.34 9.56 -19.84
CA THR A 163 -4.41 8.31 -20.61
C THR A 163 -4.35 7.11 -19.68
N CYS A 164 -5.21 6.10 -19.92
CA CYS A 164 -5.20 4.84 -19.16
C CYS A 164 -3.91 4.07 -19.34
N GLY A 165 -3.46 3.39 -18.27
CA GLY A 165 -2.51 2.29 -18.36
C GLY A 165 -3.13 1.02 -18.92
N ASP A 166 -2.30 0.06 -19.29
CA ASP A 166 -2.71 -1.16 -20.00
C ASP A 166 -2.12 -2.45 -19.41
N HIS A 167 -1.47 -2.39 -18.24
CA HIS A 167 -0.80 -3.53 -17.64
C HIS A 167 -0.97 -3.63 -16.12
N LEU A 168 -0.80 -4.84 -15.59
CA LEU A 168 -0.69 -5.11 -14.17
C LEU A 168 0.75 -4.86 -13.71
N CYS A 169 0.94 -4.28 -12.54
CA CYS A 169 2.28 -4.01 -12.02
C CYS A 169 2.56 -4.83 -10.75
N ARG A 170 3.59 -5.67 -10.82
CA ARG A 170 4.16 -6.40 -9.70
C ARG A 170 5.66 -6.19 -9.62
N PHE A 171 6.19 -6.21 -8.41
CA PHE A 171 7.61 -6.03 -8.12
C PHE A 171 7.98 -6.72 -6.81
N THR A 172 9.26 -6.68 -6.44
CA THR A 172 9.74 -7.29 -5.19
C THR A 172 10.53 -6.26 -4.41
N LEU A 173 10.20 -6.07 -3.13
CA LEU A 173 10.95 -5.24 -2.18
C LEU A 173 11.48 -6.12 -1.06
N ASP A 174 12.80 -6.18 -0.87
CA ASP A 174 13.46 -6.98 0.18
C ASP A 174 12.95 -8.44 0.29
N GLY A 175 12.58 -9.05 -0.84
CA GLY A 175 12.05 -10.41 -0.91
C GLY A 175 10.53 -10.54 -0.76
N VAL A 176 9.80 -9.47 -0.45
CA VAL A 176 8.33 -9.44 -0.39
C VAL A 176 7.77 -9.17 -1.78
N ARG A 177 6.82 -10.00 -2.24
CA ARG A 177 6.16 -9.85 -3.54
C ARG A 177 5.05 -8.82 -3.43
N CYS A 178 5.19 -7.74 -4.14
CA CYS A 178 4.34 -6.56 -4.06
C CYS A 178 3.59 -6.31 -5.36
N GLY A 179 2.46 -5.62 -5.24
CA GLY A 179 1.72 -5.04 -6.36
C GLY A 179 1.27 -3.62 -6.01
N ILE A 180 0.87 -2.86 -7.02
CA ILE A 180 0.41 -1.48 -6.88
C ILE A 180 -0.86 -1.24 -7.70
N ILE A 181 -1.77 -0.45 -7.13
CA ILE A 181 -2.94 0.11 -7.80
C ILE A 181 -3.14 1.57 -7.35
N ILE A 182 -3.85 2.36 -8.15
CA ILE A 182 -4.07 3.77 -7.88
C ILE A 182 -5.55 4.04 -7.62
N CYS A 183 -5.89 4.49 -6.41
CA CYS A 183 -7.15 5.15 -6.04
C CYS A 183 -8.40 4.41 -6.55
N TYR A 184 -8.99 4.88 -7.64
CA TYR A 184 -10.22 4.33 -8.23
C TYR A 184 -10.10 2.84 -8.60
N ASP A 185 -8.90 2.38 -8.94
CA ASP A 185 -8.60 0.96 -9.22
C ASP A 185 -9.07 0.03 -8.08
N VAL A 186 -9.07 0.50 -6.83
CA VAL A 186 -9.50 -0.31 -5.69
C VAL A 186 -10.95 -0.77 -5.78
N ARG A 187 -11.80 -0.11 -6.59
CA ARG A 187 -13.19 -0.50 -6.78
C ARG A 187 -13.36 -1.72 -7.69
N PHE A 188 -12.32 -2.08 -8.41
CA PHE A 188 -12.35 -3.19 -9.37
C PHE A 188 -11.69 -4.43 -8.75
N PRO A 189 -12.49 -5.35 -8.15
CA PRO A 189 -11.96 -6.55 -7.51
C PRO A 189 -11.20 -7.44 -8.49
N GLU A 190 -11.56 -7.42 -9.77
CA GLU A 190 -10.93 -8.17 -10.85
C GLU A 190 -9.44 -7.81 -10.98
N LEU A 191 -9.11 -6.51 -10.95
CA LEU A 191 -7.74 -6.03 -11.03
C LEU A 191 -6.91 -6.54 -9.85
N THR A 192 -7.42 -6.35 -8.63
CA THR A 192 -6.75 -6.80 -7.42
C THR A 192 -6.62 -8.33 -7.37
N ARG A 193 -7.67 -9.06 -7.75
CA ARG A 193 -7.64 -10.54 -7.82
C ARG A 193 -6.64 -11.03 -8.85
N SER A 194 -6.55 -10.40 -10.01
CA SER A 194 -5.57 -10.75 -11.05
C SER A 194 -4.13 -10.58 -10.57
N LEU A 195 -3.85 -9.52 -9.81
CA LEU A 195 -2.56 -9.33 -9.14
C LEU A 195 -2.32 -10.39 -8.06
N ALA A 196 -3.28 -10.64 -7.19
CA ALA A 196 -3.16 -11.61 -6.09
C ALA A 196 -2.89 -13.04 -6.59
N LEU A 197 -3.49 -13.43 -7.72
CA LEU A 197 -3.26 -14.72 -8.37
C LEU A 197 -1.83 -14.89 -8.89
N GLN A 198 -1.09 -13.81 -9.04
CA GLN A 198 0.35 -13.85 -9.35
C GLN A 198 1.22 -14.04 -8.09
N GLY A 199 0.58 -14.26 -6.93
CA GLY A 199 1.23 -14.64 -5.67
C GLY A 199 1.71 -13.47 -4.84
N LEU A 200 1.00 -12.34 -4.82
CA LEU A 200 1.35 -11.17 -4.03
C LEU A 200 1.26 -11.46 -2.52
N ASP A 201 2.16 -10.81 -1.77
CA ASP A 201 2.17 -10.78 -0.31
C ASP A 201 1.69 -9.43 0.22
N MET A 202 1.88 -8.35 -0.55
CA MET A 202 1.51 -6.98 -0.20
C MET A 202 0.98 -6.21 -1.41
N LEU A 203 -0.10 -5.46 -1.21
CA LEU A 203 -0.67 -4.53 -2.18
C LEU A 203 -0.54 -3.10 -1.67
N PHE A 204 0.04 -2.24 -2.48
CA PHE A 204 0.04 -0.79 -2.26
C PHE A 204 -1.16 -0.16 -2.98
N VAL A 205 -1.85 0.74 -2.28
CA VAL A 205 -2.97 1.54 -2.81
C VAL A 205 -2.64 3.00 -2.55
N VAL A 206 -2.19 3.70 -3.56
CA VAL A 206 -1.91 5.13 -3.44
C VAL A 206 -3.13 5.92 -3.90
N SER A 207 -3.57 6.90 -3.11
CA SER A 207 -4.88 7.53 -3.30
C SER A 207 -4.85 9.02 -3.07
N GLN A 208 -5.78 9.70 -3.75
CA GLN A 208 -6.22 11.06 -3.45
C GLN A 208 -7.76 11.05 -3.31
N TRP A 209 -8.22 10.42 -2.22
CA TRP A 209 -9.63 10.08 -2.02
C TRP A 209 -10.37 11.14 -1.21
N PRO A 210 -11.49 11.66 -1.74
CA PRO A 210 -12.28 12.70 -1.06
C PRO A 210 -12.91 12.24 0.25
N LYS A 211 -13.04 13.19 1.20
CA LYS A 211 -13.57 12.96 2.54
C LYS A 211 -14.98 12.36 2.53
N GLU A 212 -15.85 12.82 1.63
CA GLU A 212 -17.26 12.37 1.56
C GLU A 212 -17.41 10.87 1.27
N ARG A 213 -16.36 10.25 0.76
CA ARG A 213 -16.36 8.82 0.39
C ARG A 213 -15.29 8.01 1.13
N ILE A 214 -14.74 8.54 2.22
CA ILE A 214 -13.65 7.87 2.96
C ILE A 214 -14.07 6.49 3.48
N PHE A 215 -15.32 6.33 3.88
CA PHE A 215 -15.88 5.02 4.27
C PHE A 215 -15.72 3.97 3.17
N HIS A 216 -15.88 4.36 1.89
CA HIS A 216 -15.68 3.42 0.78
C HIS A 216 -14.21 2.99 0.68
N LEU A 217 -13.25 3.91 0.82
CA LEU A 217 -11.83 3.58 0.77
C LEU A 217 -11.46 2.59 1.88
N GLN A 218 -11.85 2.89 3.12
CA GLN A 218 -11.61 2.03 4.28
C GLN A 218 -12.22 0.64 4.09
N THR A 219 -13.49 0.57 3.69
CA THR A 219 -14.18 -0.71 3.48
C THR A 219 -13.54 -1.54 2.37
N LEU A 220 -13.24 -0.90 1.23
CA LEU A 220 -12.67 -1.60 0.07
C LEU A 220 -11.25 -2.11 0.34
N THR A 221 -10.40 -1.32 1.00
CA THR A 221 -9.03 -1.75 1.31
C THR A 221 -9.00 -2.92 2.29
N VAL A 222 -9.88 -2.94 3.29
CA VAL A 222 -10.06 -4.08 4.19
C VAL A 222 -10.57 -5.30 3.43
N ALA A 223 -11.56 -5.14 2.54
CA ALA A 223 -12.06 -6.23 1.71
C ALA A 223 -10.94 -6.83 0.83
N ARG A 224 -10.11 -5.98 0.19
CA ARG A 224 -8.97 -6.44 -0.61
C ARG A 224 -7.95 -7.24 0.21
N ALA A 225 -7.71 -6.85 1.45
CA ALA A 225 -6.82 -7.60 2.35
C ALA A 225 -7.39 -9.00 2.67
N ILE A 226 -8.67 -9.07 3.08
CA ILE A 226 -9.33 -10.31 3.51
C ILE A 226 -9.47 -11.29 2.34
N GLU A 227 -10.09 -10.86 1.26
CA GLU A 227 -10.44 -11.73 0.12
C GLU A 227 -9.24 -12.25 -0.66
N ASN A 228 -8.09 -11.55 -0.59
CA ASN A 228 -6.85 -11.93 -1.26
C ASN A 228 -5.76 -12.37 -0.29
N GLN A 229 -6.03 -12.39 1.01
CA GLN A 229 -5.10 -12.84 2.05
C GLN A 229 -3.70 -12.26 1.88
N MET A 230 -3.62 -10.93 1.80
CA MET A 230 -2.37 -10.17 1.65
C MET A 230 -2.43 -8.89 2.49
N PHE A 231 -1.25 -8.34 2.82
CA PHE A 231 -1.21 -6.99 3.40
C PHE A 231 -1.71 -5.96 2.40
N VAL A 232 -2.45 -4.95 2.90
CA VAL A 232 -2.82 -3.78 2.11
C VAL A 232 -2.28 -2.53 2.79
N VAL A 233 -1.48 -1.77 2.04
CA VAL A 233 -0.91 -0.49 2.47
C VAL A 233 -1.61 0.60 1.66
N CYS A 234 -2.51 1.34 2.30
CA CYS A 234 -3.23 2.45 1.68
C CYS A 234 -2.61 3.77 2.13
N CYS A 235 -2.00 4.50 1.21
CA CYS A 235 -1.52 5.86 1.44
C CYS A 235 -2.42 6.85 0.72
N ASN A 236 -3.21 7.61 1.49
CA ASN A 236 -4.14 8.62 0.98
C ASN A 236 -3.61 10.02 1.26
N SER A 237 -4.04 11.00 0.46
CA SER A 237 -3.79 12.41 0.73
C SER A 237 -4.78 12.98 1.77
N CYS A 238 -4.44 14.14 2.32
CA CYS A 238 -5.27 14.90 3.24
C CYS A 238 -5.34 16.39 2.83
N GLY A 239 -6.03 17.19 3.61
CA GLY A 239 -6.15 18.63 3.39
C GLY A 239 -7.08 18.99 2.23
N THR A 240 -6.86 20.18 1.64
CA THR A 240 -7.74 20.71 0.59
C THR A 240 -6.94 21.12 -0.62
N ALA A 241 -7.32 20.61 -1.80
CA ALA A 241 -6.78 21.06 -3.07
C ALA A 241 -7.93 21.53 -3.98
N GLY A 242 -7.90 22.79 -4.34
CA GLY A 242 -9.02 23.45 -5.03
C GLY A 242 -10.28 23.47 -4.19
N LYS A 243 -11.34 22.82 -4.67
CA LYS A 243 -12.64 22.72 -3.96
C LYS A 243 -12.82 21.38 -3.23
N THR A 244 -11.90 20.45 -3.36
CA THR A 244 -12.04 19.11 -2.82
C THR A 244 -11.27 18.98 -1.51
N VAL A 245 -11.95 18.47 -0.48
CA VAL A 245 -11.34 18.07 0.80
C VAL A 245 -11.01 16.59 0.72
N TYR A 246 -9.75 16.23 0.94
CA TYR A 246 -9.28 14.85 0.96
C TYR A 246 -9.33 14.28 2.37
N GLY A 247 -9.68 12.99 2.45
CA GLY A 247 -10.14 12.39 3.71
C GLY A 247 -9.03 11.93 4.65
N GLY A 248 -7.78 11.88 4.23
CA GLY A 248 -6.73 11.23 5.03
C GLY A 248 -7.01 9.75 5.22
N HIS A 249 -6.94 9.26 6.47
CA HIS A 249 -7.21 7.87 6.85
C HIS A 249 -6.36 6.86 6.07
N SER A 250 -5.08 7.18 5.83
CA SER A 250 -4.10 6.18 5.38
C SER A 250 -4.07 5.02 6.37
N ALA A 251 -3.90 3.79 5.87
CA ALA A 251 -3.99 2.61 6.72
C ALA A 251 -3.03 1.51 6.27
N ILE A 252 -2.55 0.71 7.23
CA ILE A 252 -1.85 -0.54 6.96
C ILE A 252 -2.69 -1.67 7.56
N ILE A 253 -3.07 -2.63 6.73
CA ILE A 253 -4.07 -3.65 7.02
C ILE A 253 -3.43 -5.03 6.84
N GLU A 254 -3.58 -5.91 7.83
CA GLU A 254 -3.08 -7.28 7.76
C GLU A 254 -4.03 -8.20 6.97
N PRO A 255 -3.56 -9.39 6.52
CA PRO A 255 -4.32 -10.30 5.66
C PRO A 255 -5.64 -10.81 6.25
N PHE A 256 -5.83 -10.72 7.58
CA PHE A 256 -7.08 -11.09 8.26
C PHE A 256 -8.05 -9.91 8.40
N GLY A 257 -7.68 -8.73 7.87
CA GLY A 257 -8.51 -7.52 7.84
C GLY A 257 -8.36 -6.61 9.05
N LYS A 258 -7.49 -6.94 10.02
CA LYS A 258 -7.20 -6.04 11.13
C LYS A 258 -6.36 -4.87 10.65
N THR A 259 -6.79 -3.66 10.96
CA THR A 259 -6.01 -2.44 10.72
C THR A 259 -4.91 -2.34 11.78
N LEU A 260 -3.65 -2.43 11.34
CA LEU A 260 -2.47 -2.33 12.21
C LEU A 260 -2.25 -0.89 12.68
N VAL A 261 -2.46 0.06 11.78
CA VAL A 261 -2.40 1.50 12.05
C VAL A 261 -3.34 2.24 11.10
N LEU A 262 -3.97 3.29 11.61
CA LEU A 262 -4.88 4.16 10.87
C LEU A 262 -4.54 5.62 11.17
N ALA A 263 -4.33 6.41 10.12
CA ALA A 263 -4.14 7.85 10.21
C ALA A 263 -5.47 8.59 10.50
N GLY A 264 -5.35 9.81 11.01
CA GLY A 264 -6.46 10.75 11.11
C GLY A 264 -6.74 11.48 9.79
N GLU A 265 -7.34 12.66 9.90
CA GLU A 265 -7.70 13.50 8.73
C GLU A 265 -6.57 14.45 8.30
N ASN A 266 -5.58 14.68 9.17
CA ASN A 266 -4.51 15.65 8.97
C ASN A 266 -3.25 15.01 8.39
N GLU A 267 -2.28 15.86 8.00
CA GLU A 267 -0.97 15.40 7.56
C GLU A 267 -0.24 14.71 8.71
N GLU A 268 0.16 13.47 8.46
CA GLU A 268 0.94 12.67 9.41
C GLU A 268 1.66 11.51 8.74
N ILE A 269 2.65 10.96 9.43
CA ILE A 269 3.36 9.75 9.04
C ILE A 269 2.92 8.64 9.97
N ILE A 270 2.36 7.57 9.40
CA ILE A 270 1.99 6.38 10.15
C ILE A 270 2.89 5.21 9.77
N THR A 271 3.27 4.41 10.75
CA THR A 271 4.21 3.30 10.56
C THR A 271 3.71 2.03 11.24
N ALA A 272 3.80 0.90 10.54
CA ALA A 272 3.53 -0.41 11.13
C ALA A 272 4.53 -1.46 10.64
N ALA A 273 4.69 -2.50 11.45
CA ALA A 273 5.47 -3.68 11.14
C ALA A 273 4.55 -4.78 10.59
N CYS A 274 4.82 -5.23 9.36
CA CYS A 274 4.08 -6.28 8.66
C CYS A 274 4.84 -7.61 8.84
N ASP A 275 4.30 -8.52 9.66
CA ASP A 275 4.90 -9.84 9.89
C ASP A 275 4.50 -10.80 8.76
N MET A 276 5.44 -11.10 7.85
CA MET A 276 5.21 -11.98 6.70
C MET A 276 4.93 -13.43 7.11
N GLN A 277 5.26 -13.85 8.33
CA GLN A 277 4.91 -15.19 8.82
C GLN A 277 3.39 -15.40 8.90
N ASN A 278 2.64 -14.36 9.25
CA ASN A 278 1.18 -14.41 9.32
C ASN A 278 0.52 -14.79 8.00
N LEU A 279 1.15 -14.51 6.85
CA LEU A 279 0.61 -14.88 5.53
C LEU A 279 0.48 -16.38 5.36
N SER A 280 1.50 -17.14 5.72
CA SER A 280 1.48 -18.61 5.57
C SER A 280 0.44 -19.26 6.45
N ASP A 281 0.30 -18.77 7.69
CA ASP A 281 -0.65 -19.31 8.67
C ASP A 281 -2.09 -19.04 8.24
N ILE A 282 -2.39 -17.83 7.78
CA ILE A 282 -3.72 -17.44 7.31
C ILE A 282 -4.09 -18.22 6.03
N ARG A 283 -3.20 -18.29 5.05
CA ARG A 283 -3.42 -19.02 3.78
C ARG A 283 -3.55 -20.53 3.99
N GLY A 284 -2.88 -21.05 5.01
CA GLY A 284 -3.00 -22.46 5.41
C GLY A 284 -4.32 -22.78 6.11
N SER A 285 -4.84 -21.85 6.94
CA SER A 285 -6.08 -22.04 7.70
C SER A 285 -7.36 -21.88 6.86
N ILE A 286 -7.35 -20.94 5.92
CA ILE A 286 -8.47 -20.66 5.00
C ILE A 286 -7.92 -20.64 3.56
N PRO A 287 -7.89 -21.78 2.85
CA PRO A 287 -7.19 -21.90 1.57
C PRO A 287 -8.00 -21.34 0.38
N VAL A 288 -8.35 -20.06 0.42
CA VAL A 288 -9.22 -19.38 -0.56
C VAL A 288 -8.76 -19.59 -2.01
N PHE A 289 -7.46 -19.51 -2.28
CA PHE A 289 -6.93 -19.65 -3.64
C PHE A 289 -7.07 -21.08 -4.19
N ARG A 290 -6.95 -22.11 -3.32
CA ARG A 290 -7.15 -23.51 -3.70
C ARG A 290 -8.63 -23.82 -3.98
N ASP A 291 -9.52 -23.21 -3.20
CA ASP A 291 -10.95 -23.48 -3.22
C ASP A 291 -11.70 -22.66 -4.27
N ARG A 292 -11.00 -21.84 -5.07
CA ARG A 292 -11.56 -21.11 -6.22
C ARG A 292 -12.09 -22.09 -7.27
N ARG A 293 -13.12 -21.62 -7.99
CA ARG A 293 -13.73 -22.34 -9.11
C ARG A 293 -13.61 -21.52 -10.40
N PRO A 294 -12.39 -21.47 -11.03
CA PRO A 294 -12.13 -20.60 -12.20
C PRO A 294 -13.05 -20.88 -13.38
N GLU A 295 -13.63 -22.09 -13.45
CA GLU A 295 -14.58 -22.47 -14.48
C GLU A 295 -15.94 -21.74 -14.40
N LEU A 296 -16.19 -21.01 -13.30
CA LEU A 296 -17.43 -20.23 -13.10
C LEU A 296 -17.25 -18.73 -13.33
N TYR A 297 -15.99 -18.22 -13.46
CA TYR A 297 -15.71 -16.79 -13.61
C TYR A 297 -14.33 -16.52 -14.24
#